data_c03495198d6d7c751efd3d9d9403759e
#
_entry.id   c03495198d6d7c751efd3d9d9403759e
#
_cell.length_a   1.000
_cell.length_b   1.000
_cell.length_c   1.000
_cell.angle_alpha   90.00
_cell.angle_beta   90.00
_cell.angle_gamma   90.00
#
_symmetry.space_group_name_H-M   'P 1'
#
loop_
_entity.id
_entity.type
_entity.pdbx_description
1 polymer ?
#
loop_
_entity_poly.entity_id
_entity_poly.type
_entity_poly.pdbx_seq_one_letter_code
_entity_poly.pdbx_strand_id
1 'polypeptide(L)'
;MAKSPLGLFAGRNLKEKRKRQRWAISTYKRRKLGLDKKSNPFGGSPQAKGIVLEKVGVEAKQPNSAVRKCVRVQLIKNGKSITAFLPRDGAMNFVDEHDEVHVEGMGATQGGAMGDIPGVRFKIFKVNNTSLRELVLGKKEKPRR
;
A
#
# COMPACT_ATOMS: atom_id res chain seq x y z
N MET A 1 -11.36 38.95 23.49
CA MET A 1 -11.82 38.80 22.10
C MET A 1 -10.69 39.06 21.16
N ALA A 2 -10.48 38.21 20.17
CA ALA A 2 -9.46 38.41 19.14
C ALA A 2 -9.84 39.64 18.30
N LYS A 3 -8.92 40.62 18.15
CA LYS A 3 -9.13 41.80 17.33
C LYS A 3 -9.14 41.42 15.85
N SER A 4 -10.16 41.89 15.12
CA SER A 4 -10.18 41.73 13.66
C SER A 4 -9.22 42.70 13.00
N PRO A 5 -8.46 42.26 11.94
CA PRO A 5 -7.64 43.20 11.19
C PRO A 5 -8.50 44.19 10.43
N LEU A 6 -8.24 45.50 10.61
CA LEU A 6 -8.99 46.59 10.01
C LEU A 6 -8.17 47.40 8.98
N GLY A 7 -6.98 46.98 8.65
CA GLY A 7 -6.10 47.66 7.69
C GLY A 7 -6.64 47.64 6.26
N LEU A 8 -6.25 48.62 5.43
CA LEU A 8 -6.66 48.75 4.03
C LEU A 8 -6.41 47.48 3.20
N PHE A 9 -5.27 46.80 3.42
CA PHE A 9 -4.88 45.58 2.75
C PHE A 9 -5.01 44.31 3.59
N ALA A 10 -5.86 44.37 4.66
CA ALA A 10 -6.02 43.27 5.61
C ALA A 10 -6.44 41.94 4.91
N GLY A 11 -7.42 42.03 4.00
CA GLY A 11 -7.89 40.84 3.24
C GLY A 11 -6.80 40.20 2.37
N ARG A 12 -6.02 41.02 1.67
CA ARG A 12 -4.90 40.56 0.85
C ARG A 12 -3.82 39.87 1.69
N ASN A 13 -3.40 40.51 2.77
CA ASN A 13 -2.38 39.98 3.66
C ASN A 13 -2.81 38.66 4.33
N LEU A 14 -4.07 38.56 4.75
CA LEU A 14 -4.62 37.32 5.29
C LEU A 14 -4.66 36.20 4.24
N LYS A 15 -5.02 36.51 3.01
CA LYS A 15 -5.01 35.54 1.91
C LYS A 15 -3.62 35.00 1.63
N GLU A 16 -2.63 35.87 1.57
CA GLU A 16 -1.22 35.49 1.37
C GLU A 16 -0.66 34.67 2.54
N LYS A 17 -0.96 35.09 3.77
CA LYS A 17 -0.59 34.36 4.98
C LYS A 17 -1.21 32.97 5.00
N ARG A 18 -2.51 32.85 4.69
CA ARG A 18 -3.20 31.56 4.60
C ARG A 18 -2.56 30.67 3.54
N LYS A 19 -2.27 31.20 2.36
CA LYS A 19 -1.63 30.46 1.27
C LYS A 19 -0.30 29.85 1.71
N ARG A 20 0.54 30.61 2.42
CA ARG A 20 1.82 30.11 2.97
C ARG A 20 1.59 29.06 4.06
N GLN A 21 0.70 29.32 5.01
CA GLN A 21 0.45 28.44 6.15
C GLN A 21 -0.20 27.10 5.76
N ARG A 22 -1.00 27.07 4.69
CA ARG A 22 -1.62 25.82 4.22
C ARG A 22 -0.57 24.77 3.80
N TRP A 23 0.58 25.18 3.35
CA TRP A 23 1.67 24.27 2.98
C TRP A 23 2.27 23.50 4.17
N ALA A 24 2.07 23.97 5.40
CA ALA A 24 2.44 23.23 6.62
C ALA A 24 1.50 22.03 6.86
N ILE A 25 0.28 22.06 6.33
CA ILE A 25 -0.70 20.98 6.48
C ILE A 25 -0.34 19.83 5.54
N SER A 26 -0.02 18.67 6.11
CA SER A 26 0.43 17.49 5.36
C SER A 26 -0.59 17.01 4.33
N THR A 27 -1.88 16.99 4.66
CA THR A 27 -2.96 16.60 3.75
C THR A 27 -3.11 17.52 2.54
N TYR A 28 -3.01 18.84 2.77
CA TYR A 28 -3.04 19.83 1.70
C TYR A 28 -1.85 19.69 0.76
N LYS A 29 -0.63 19.59 1.32
CA LYS A 29 0.61 19.40 0.58
C LYS A 29 0.57 18.13 -0.29
N ARG A 30 0.13 17.01 0.31
CA ARG A 30 0.00 15.74 -0.37
C ARG A 30 -0.94 15.81 -1.57
N ARG A 31 -2.12 16.45 -1.40
CA ARG A 31 -3.11 16.65 -2.46
C ARG A 31 -2.59 17.56 -3.57
N LYS A 32 -2.02 18.71 -3.22
CA LYS A 32 -1.55 19.71 -4.21
C LYS A 32 -0.36 19.22 -5.03
N LEU A 33 0.54 18.46 -4.44
CA LEU A 33 1.68 17.87 -5.13
C LEU A 33 1.32 16.55 -5.85
N GLY A 34 0.13 16.03 -5.66
CA GLY A 34 -0.30 14.75 -6.24
C GLY A 34 0.57 13.57 -5.79
N LEU A 35 1.05 13.60 -4.54
CA LEU A 35 1.97 12.59 -4.03
C LEU A 35 1.39 11.18 -4.05
N ASP A 36 0.08 11.05 -3.85
CA ASP A 36 -0.59 9.74 -3.90
C ASP A 36 -0.46 9.09 -5.28
N LYS A 37 -0.56 9.88 -6.35
CA LYS A 37 -0.38 9.37 -7.73
C LYS A 37 1.08 9.10 -8.07
N LYS A 38 2.00 9.89 -7.51
CA LYS A 38 3.44 9.79 -7.80
C LYS A 38 4.13 8.67 -7.04
N SER A 39 3.87 8.59 -5.73
CA SER A 39 4.58 7.68 -4.82
C SER A 39 3.84 6.37 -4.54
N ASN A 40 2.50 6.33 -4.68
CA ASN A 40 1.76 5.11 -4.46
C ASN A 40 1.94 4.16 -5.67
N PRO A 41 2.41 2.92 -5.45
CA PRO A 41 2.53 1.94 -6.53
C PRO A 41 1.23 1.69 -7.28
N PHE A 42 0.09 1.76 -6.57
CA PHE A 42 -1.23 1.57 -7.19
C PHE A 42 -1.78 2.81 -7.92
N GLY A 43 -1.09 3.94 -7.84
CA GLY A 43 -1.54 5.16 -8.49
C GLY A 43 -2.85 5.73 -7.95
N GLY A 44 -3.19 5.44 -6.68
CA GLY A 44 -4.42 5.88 -6.01
C GLY A 44 -5.58 4.86 -6.04
N SER A 45 -5.45 3.75 -6.77
CA SER A 45 -6.44 2.66 -6.70
C SER A 45 -6.29 1.84 -5.41
N PRO A 46 -7.38 1.23 -4.88
CA PRO A 46 -7.31 0.43 -3.66
C PRO A 46 -6.61 -0.92 -3.86
N GLN A 47 -6.62 -1.45 -5.06
CA GLN A 47 -6.11 -2.77 -5.42
C GLN A 47 -5.44 -2.72 -6.78
N ALA A 48 -4.57 -3.69 -7.05
CA ALA A 48 -3.92 -3.83 -8.35
C ALA A 48 -3.65 -5.30 -8.69
N LYS A 49 -3.56 -5.59 -9.97
CA LYS A 49 -3.11 -6.88 -10.48
C LYS A 49 -1.61 -6.87 -10.72
N GLY A 50 -0.97 -7.99 -10.51
CA GLY A 50 0.44 -8.16 -10.77
C GLY A 50 0.80 -9.61 -11.08
N ILE A 51 2.04 -9.79 -11.48
CA ILE A 51 2.62 -11.11 -11.77
C ILE A 51 3.70 -11.38 -10.73
N VAL A 52 3.69 -12.58 -10.16
CA VAL A 52 4.70 -13.02 -9.20
C VAL A 52 6.04 -13.22 -9.90
N LEU A 53 7.07 -12.54 -9.40
CA LEU A 53 8.44 -12.70 -9.89
C LEU A 53 9.20 -13.77 -9.11
N GLU A 54 9.15 -13.68 -7.77
CA GLU A 54 9.89 -14.60 -6.89
C GLU A 54 9.24 -14.70 -5.51
N LYS A 55 9.51 -15.77 -4.81
CA LYS A 55 9.13 -15.99 -3.41
C LYS A 55 10.24 -15.50 -2.50
N VAL A 56 9.90 -14.67 -1.50
CA VAL A 56 10.87 -14.02 -0.61
C VAL A 56 10.49 -14.23 0.83
N GLY A 57 11.46 -14.53 1.69
CA GLY A 57 11.31 -14.51 3.13
C GLY A 57 11.76 -13.15 3.70
N VAL A 58 10.94 -12.54 4.54
CA VAL A 58 11.26 -11.29 5.24
C VAL A 58 11.37 -11.57 6.73
N GLU A 59 12.52 -11.23 7.32
CA GLU A 59 12.75 -11.40 8.75
C GLU A 59 11.87 -10.46 9.58
N ALA A 60 11.29 -10.99 10.65
CA ALA A 60 10.45 -10.20 11.55
C ALA A 60 11.28 -9.21 12.37
N LYS A 61 10.66 -8.07 12.72
CA LYS A 61 11.26 -7.07 13.63
C LYS A 61 11.36 -7.60 15.05
N GLN A 62 12.39 -7.14 15.77
CA GLN A 62 12.49 -7.35 17.22
C GLN A 62 11.22 -6.82 17.94
N PRO A 63 10.72 -7.48 19.00
CA PRO A 63 11.29 -8.65 19.68
C PRO A 63 10.93 -10.00 19.05
N ASN A 64 10.22 -10.01 17.92
CA ASN A 64 9.83 -11.25 17.25
C ASN A 64 10.98 -11.83 16.41
N SER A 65 10.99 -13.16 16.30
CA SER A 65 11.95 -13.89 15.48
C SER A 65 11.18 -14.88 14.60
N ALA A 66 11.06 -14.56 13.33
CA ALA A 66 10.40 -15.41 12.34
C ALA A 66 10.76 -14.96 10.92
N VAL A 67 10.57 -15.85 9.97
CA VAL A 67 10.66 -15.51 8.53
C VAL A 67 9.26 -15.42 7.97
N ARG A 68 8.82 -14.19 7.67
CA ARG A 68 7.50 -13.90 7.09
C ARG A 68 7.50 -14.22 5.61
N LYS A 69 6.49 -14.94 5.15
CA LYS A 69 6.38 -15.39 3.76
C LYS A 69 5.80 -14.26 2.90
N CYS A 70 6.61 -13.78 1.99
CA CYS A 70 6.28 -12.71 1.06
C CYS A 70 6.58 -13.14 -0.38
N VAL A 71 6.10 -12.38 -1.33
CA VAL A 71 6.42 -12.53 -2.74
C VAL A 71 6.73 -11.18 -3.34
N ARG A 72 7.63 -11.16 -4.30
CA ARG A 72 7.87 -9.98 -5.12
C ARG A 72 6.94 -10.02 -6.32
N VAL A 73 6.18 -8.97 -6.50
CA VAL A 73 5.16 -8.86 -7.54
C VAL A 73 5.44 -7.65 -8.41
N GLN A 74 5.39 -7.84 -9.72
CA GLN A 74 5.41 -6.74 -10.67
C GLN A 74 3.99 -6.38 -11.06
N LEU A 75 3.60 -5.12 -10.84
CA LEU A 75 2.27 -4.63 -11.20
C LEU A 75 2.12 -4.52 -12.71
N ILE A 76 1.01 -5.00 -13.25
CA ILE A 76 0.72 -4.94 -14.70
C ILE A 76 0.49 -3.48 -15.13
N LYS A 77 -0.19 -2.69 -14.29
CA LYS A 77 -0.61 -1.32 -14.60
C LYS A 77 0.55 -0.38 -14.95
N ASN A 78 1.65 -0.46 -14.20
CA ASN A 78 2.75 0.50 -14.30
C ASN A 78 4.15 -0.13 -14.27
N GLY A 79 4.25 -1.44 -14.21
CA GLY A 79 5.51 -2.17 -14.18
C GLY A 79 6.34 -2.05 -12.90
N LYS A 80 5.83 -1.40 -11.86
CA LYS A 80 6.54 -1.27 -10.59
C LYS A 80 6.56 -2.59 -9.83
N SER A 81 7.71 -2.92 -9.25
CA SER A 81 7.85 -4.09 -8.39
C SER A 81 7.57 -3.73 -6.94
N ILE A 82 6.78 -4.55 -6.26
CA ILE A 82 6.45 -4.42 -4.85
C ILE A 82 6.62 -5.76 -4.14
N THR A 83 6.84 -5.71 -2.83
CA THR A 83 6.80 -6.90 -1.98
C THR A 83 5.46 -6.99 -1.30
N ALA A 84 4.79 -8.13 -1.42
CA ALA A 84 3.47 -8.39 -0.84
C ALA A 84 3.52 -9.59 0.11
N PHE A 85 2.86 -9.46 1.26
CA PHE A 85 2.76 -10.50 2.25
C PHE A 85 1.72 -11.56 1.85
N LEU A 86 2.01 -12.82 2.15
CA LEU A 86 1.08 -13.94 1.99
C LEU A 86 0.43 -14.25 3.33
N PRO A 87 -0.83 -13.85 3.54
CA PRO A 87 -1.53 -14.13 4.79
C PRO A 87 -1.86 -15.62 4.93
N ARG A 88 -1.92 -16.08 6.18
CA ARG A 88 -2.20 -17.45 6.62
C ARG A 88 -1.04 -18.43 6.42
N ASP A 89 -1.07 -19.49 7.22
CA ASP A 89 -0.10 -20.58 7.15
C ASP A 89 -0.25 -21.39 5.87
N GLY A 90 0.89 -21.72 5.26
CA GLY A 90 0.92 -22.52 4.03
C GLY A 90 0.47 -21.79 2.76
N ALA A 91 0.17 -20.50 2.82
CA ALA A 91 -0.26 -19.75 1.65
C ALA A 91 0.80 -19.72 0.52
N MET A 92 2.07 -19.81 0.87
CA MET A 92 3.17 -19.86 -0.11
C MET A 92 3.11 -21.11 -1.03
N ASN A 93 2.49 -22.19 -0.59
CA ASN A 93 2.35 -23.40 -1.38
C ASN A 93 1.35 -23.26 -2.55
N PHE A 94 0.46 -22.26 -2.47
CA PHE A 94 -0.56 -22.00 -3.49
C PHE A 94 -0.13 -20.92 -4.49
N VAL A 95 1.02 -20.29 -4.28
CA VAL A 95 1.56 -19.24 -5.14
C VAL A 95 2.81 -19.75 -5.83
N ASP A 96 2.83 -19.67 -7.14
CA ASP A 96 4.00 -20.02 -7.96
C ASP A 96 4.50 -18.80 -8.72
N GLU A 97 5.72 -18.92 -9.25
CA GLU A 97 6.27 -17.87 -10.11
C GLU A 97 5.40 -17.71 -11.37
N HIS A 98 5.29 -16.48 -11.84
CA HIS A 98 4.48 -16.09 -12.99
C HIS A 98 2.95 -16.21 -12.82
N ASP A 99 2.45 -16.49 -11.62
CA ASP A 99 1.03 -16.44 -11.34
C ASP A 99 0.49 -15.00 -11.37
N GLU A 100 -0.72 -14.82 -11.88
CA GLU A 100 -1.43 -13.55 -11.77
C GLU A 100 -2.03 -13.45 -10.36
N VAL A 101 -1.69 -12.38 -9.66
CA VAL A 101 -2.16 -12.12 -8.31
C VAL A 101 -2.84 -10.76 -8.19
N HIS A 102 -3.78 -10.67 -7.25
CA HIS A 102 -4.39 -9.40 -6.87
C HIS A 102 -3.83 -8.96 -5.52
N VAL A 103 -3.34 -7.75 -5.49
CA VAL A 103 -2.67 -7.17 -4.32
C VAL A 103 -3.49 -6.02 -3.77
N GLU A 104 -3.56 -5.94 -2.45
CA GLU A 104 -4.20 -4.83 -1.73
C GLU A 104 -3.30 -4.30 -0.62
N GLY A 105 -3.62 -3.13 -0.08
CA GLY A 105 -2.94 -2.57 1.09
C GLY A 105 -3.24 -3.39 2.35
N MET A 106 -2.31 -3.40 3.31
CA MET A 106 -2.48 -4.13 4.58
C MET A 106 -3.44 -3.45 5.56
N GLY A 107 -3.87 -2.23 5.28
CA GLY A 107 -4.79 -1.48 6.15
C GLY A 107 -4.12 -0.77 7.33
N ALA A 108 -2.81 -0.64 7.33
CA ALA A 108 -2.10 0.15 8.33
C ALA A 108 -2.40 1.65 8.19
N THR A 109 -2.30 2.37 9.29
CA THR A 109 -2.45 3.82 9.34
C THR A 109 -1.50 4.51 8.36
N GLN A 110 -2.00 5.46 7.59
CA GLN A 110 -1.25 6.22 6.58
C GLN A 110 -0.58 5.36 5.49
N GLY A 111 -1.10 4.14 5.25
CA GLY A 111 -0.56 3.25 4.23
C GLY A 111 0.83 2.69 4.53
N GLY A 112 1.24 2.70 5.79
CA GLY A 112 2.51 2.15 6.24
C GLY A 112 2.52 0.62 6.36
N ALA A 113 3.64 0.06 6.79
CA ALA A 113 3.76 -1.35 7.13
C ALA A 113 2.96 -1.69 8.40
N MET A 114 2.45 -2.91 8.49
CA MET A 114 1.68 -3.39 9.63
C MET A 114 2.45 -4.47 10.41
N GLY A 115 2.40 -4.38 11.72
CA GLY A 115 2.97 -5.38 12.61
C GLY A 115 4.50 -5.46 12.55
N ASP A 116 5.01 -6.68 12.64
CA ASP A 116 6.44 -6.97 12.73
C ASP A 116 7.14 -7.18 11.37
N ILE A 117 6.44 -6.98 10.26
CA ILE A 117 6.98 -7.14 8.92
C ILE A 117 7.60 -5.82 8.44
N PRO A 118 8.93 -5.71 8.33
CA PRO A 118 9.57 -4.46 7.97
C PRO A 118 9.38 -4.12 6.49
N GLY A 119 8.89 -2.90 6.22
CA GLY A 119 8.81 -2.34 4.87
C GLY A 119 7.75 -2.94 3.94
N VAL A 120 7.00 -3.95 4.38
CA VAL A 120 5.94 -4.57 3.57
C VAL A 120 4.60 -3.92 3.87
N ARG A 121 4.02 -3.28 2.87
CA ARG A 121 2.77 -2.50 2.97
C ARG A 121 1.58 -3.14 2.28
N PHE A 122 1.79 -4.22 1.56
CA PHE A 122 0.81 -4.87 0.69
C PHE A 122 0.66 -6.35 1.03
N LYS A 123 -0.50 -6.91 0.74
CA LYS A 123 -0.78 -8.34 0.87
C LYS A 123 -1.50 -8.87 -0.36
N ILE A 124 -1.36 -10.15 -0.63
CA ILE A 124 -2.09 -10.84 -1.69
C ILE A 124 -3.41 -11.36 -1.14
N PHE A 125 -4.50 -11.18 -1.86
CA PHE A 125 -5.80 -11.71 -1.51
C PHE A 125 -6.42 -12.66 -2.56
N LYS A 126 -5.94 -12.62 -3.80
CA LYS A 126 -6.34 -13.55 -4.86
C LYS A 126 -5.13 -14.06 -5.64
N VAL A 127 -5.20 -15.31 -6.06
CA VAL A 127 -4.23 -15.97 -6.94
C VAL A 127 -5.02 -16.61 -8.09
N ASN A 128 -4.68 -16.29 -9.34
CA ASN A 128 -5.38 -16.75 -10.54
C ASN A 128 -6.91 -16.60 -10.44
N ASN A 129 -7.38 -15.43 -10.02
CA ASN A 129 -8.79 -15.07 -9.80
C ASN A 129 -9.51 -15.86 -8.69
N THR A 130 -8.80 -16.69 -7.92
CA THR A 130 -9.35 -17.42 -6.78
C THR A 130 -8.86 -16.83 -5.47
N SER A 131 -9.75 -16.66 -4.50
CA SER A 131 -9.38 -16.13 -3.18
C SER A 131 -8.30 -17.01 -2.52
N LEU A 132 -7.21 -16.40 -2.10
CA LEU A 132 -6.15 -17.10 -1.37
C LEU A 132 -6.68 -17.73 -0.06
N ARG A 133 -7.63 -17.08 0.60
CA ARG A 133 -8.29 -17.59 1.79
C ARG A 133 -8.99 -18.92 1.52
N GLU A 134 -9.73 -19.01 0.41
CA GLU A 134 -10.45 -20.23 0.03
C GLU A 134 -9.50 -21.36 -0.38
N LEU A 135 -8.37 -21.02 -1.02
CA LEU A 135 -7.34 -21.99 -1.34
C LEU A 135 -6.70 -22.59 -0.08
N VAL A 136 -6.34 -21.76 0.89
CA VAL A 136 -5.73 -22.21 2.15
C VAL A 136 -6.71 -23.05 3.00
N LEU A 137 -8.00 -22.70 2.98
CA LEU A 137 -9.04 -23.46 3.69
C LEU A 137 -9.45 -24.74 2.96
N GLY A 138 -8.97 -24.97 1.75
CA GLY A 138 -9.31 -26.15 0.94
C GLY A 138 -10.71 -26.12 0.31
N LYS A 139 -11.41 -24.98 0.33
CA LYS A 139 -12.76 -24.85 -0.25
C LYS A 139 -12.76 -24.73 -1.78
N LYS A 140 -11.68 -24.26 -2.35
CA LYS A 140 -11.49 -24.13 -3.80
C LYS A 140 -10.12 -24.64 -4.21
N GLU A 141 -10.03 -25.11 -5.43
CA GLU A 141 -8.77 -25.53 -6.04
C GLU A 141 -8.18 -24.38 -6.87
N LYS A 142 -6.85 -24.36 -6.98
CA LYS A 142 -6.15 -23.38 -7.80
C LYS A 142 -6.44 -23.65 -9.28
N PRO A 143 -6.97 -22.68 -10.05
CA PRO A 143 -7.19 -22.85 -11.46
C PRO A 143 -5.87 -23.09 -12.19
N ARG A 144 -5.87 -23.99 -13.15
CA ARG A 144 -4.75 -24.11 -14.11
C ARG A 144 -4.77 -22.90 -15.05
N ARG A 145 -3.60 -22.50 -15.50
CA ARG A 145 -3.47 -21.46 -16.53
C ARG A 145 -3.99 -21.97 -17.87
#